data_61a633ff804b5bda94f2307d0a811399
#
_entry.id   61a633ff804b5bda94f2307d0a811399
#
_cell.length_a   1.000
_cell.length_b   1.000
_cell.length_c   1.000
_cell.angle_alpha   90.00
_cell.angle_beta   90.00
_cell.angle_gamma   90.00
#
_symmetry.space_group_name_H-M   'P 1'
#
loop_
_entity.id
_entity.type
_entity.pdbx_description
1 polymer ?
#
loop_
_entity_poly.entity_id
_entity_poly.type
_entity_poly.pdbx_seq_one_letter_code
_entity_poly.pdbx_strand_id
1 'polypeptide(L)'
;ANWECFNISRVSQLADTIIALISSKIGVKCQDSLMDEQLATYADEAFKRGVTDARGQAMCVNFRHQGGLGAVTRILAKTQKPYALDNLYAACQTDTGNQVGVYKDRQRFIYNALKTYFPESEDKSMNAIDKLIQIAKNEIGYLEKASNSQLDSKTANAGENNYTKYWRDIKPDYQGQPWCAAFISWCMMKAFGLDTAKKLLKHWPYVYCPTMADLFTLNSNPKAGDIVIFKHNGEFTHTGIVIKVSGDRFWTV
;
A
#
# COMPACT_ATOMS: atom_id res chain seq x y z
N ALA A 1 21.87 15.57 2.16
CA ALA A 1 23.03 15.56 3.06
C ALA A 1 24.00 14.49 2.53
N ASN A 2 25.26 14.86 2.33
CA ASN A 2 26.29 13.95 1.82
C ASN A 2 26.86 13.18 3.03
N TRP A 3 26.43 11.96 3.24
CA TRP A 3 26.81 11.12 4.37
C TRP A 3 28.30 10.76 4.38
N GLU A 4 28.99 10.95 3.26
CA GLU A 4 30.45 10.74 3.15
C GLU A 4 31.27 11.73 4.00
N CYS A 5 30.67 12.84 4.44
CA CYS A 5 31.34 13.85 5.27
C CYS A 5 31.35 13.53 6.78
N PHE A 6 30.65 12.48 7.22
CA PHE A 6 30.56 12.11 8.64
C PHE A 6 31.39 10.87 8.97
N ASN A 7 32.69 10.95 8.77
CA ASN A 7 33.60 9.92 9.27
C ASN A 7 33.86 10.15 10.76
N ILE A 8 32.88 9.81 11.61
CA ILE A 8 32.97 9.94 13.06
C ILE A 8 33.73 8.74 13.59
N SER A 9 34.93 8.95 14.12
CA SER A 9 35.65 7.92 14.83
C SER A 9 34.80 7.37 15.98
N ARG A 10 34.68 6.05 16.09
CA ARG A 10 33.95 5.38 17.19
C ARG A 10 34.47 5.71 18.59
N VAL A 11 35.61 6.34 18.67
CA VAL A 11 36.32 6.69 19.93
C VAL A 11 36.12 8.16 20.29
N SER A 12 35.33 8.93 19.53
CA SER A 12 35.10 10.34 19.81
C SER A 12 33.87 10.56 20.70
N GLN A 13 33.95 11.54 21.58
CA GLN A 13 32.84 11.97 22.44
C GLN A 13 31.58 12.31 21.62
N LEU A 14 31.75 12.78 20.39
CA LEU A 14 30.66 13.05 19.47
C LEU A 14 29.98 11.75 19.00
N ALA A 15 30.75 10.68 18.73
CA ALA A 15 30.20 9.38 18.39
C ALA A 15 29.36 8.80 19.51
N ASP A 16 29.83 8.88 20.75
CA ASP A 16 29.09 8.41 21.92
C ASP A 16 27.81 9.19 22.13
N THR A 17 27.83 10.51 21.93
CA THR A 17 26.65 11.37 21.99
C THR A 17 25.61 11.01 20.92
N ILE A 18 26.05 10.78 19.68
CA ILE A 18 25.16 10.36 18.57
C ILE A 18 24.58 8.98 18.87
N ILE A 19 25.40 8.03 19.31
CA ILE A 19 24.93 6.67 19.65
C ILE A 19 23.89 6.76 20.79
N ALA A 20 24.15 7.54 21.84
CA ALA A 20 23.19 7.74 22.92
C ALA A 20 21.86 8.34 22.43
N LEU A 21 21.92 9.33 21.55
CA LEU A 21 20.73 9.97 20.97
C LEU A 21 19.90 8.99 20.16
N ILE A 22 20.51 8.29 19.19
CA ILE A 22 19.77 7.36 18.32
C ILE A 22 19.29 6.11 19.06
N SER A 23 19.97 5.72 20.17
CA SER A 23 19.58 4.60 21.03
C SER A 23 18.56 4.98 22.11
N SER A 24 18.27 6.27 22.27
CA SER A 24 17.24 6.75 23.19
C SER A 24 15.83 6.30 22.74
N LYS A 25 14.86 6.25 23.67
CA LYS A 25 13.46 5.92 23.33
C LYS A 25 12.89 6.84 22.24
N ILE A 26 13.26 8.12 22.25
CA ILE A 26 12.84 9.10 21.24
C ILE A 26 13.55 8.82 19.91
N GLY A 27 14.86 8.60 19.95
CA GLY A 27 15.66 8.28 18.76
C GLY A 27 15.19 7.01 18.06
N VAL A 28 14.92 5.95 18.79
CA VAL A 28 14.34 4.70 18.25
C VAL A 28 12.99 4.97 17.62
N LYS A 29 12.08 5.65 18.31
CA LYS A 29 10.76 5.99 17.76
C LYS A 29 10.84 6.81 16.48
N CYS A 30 11.77 7.77 16.39
CA CYS A 30 11.97 8.55 15.17
C CYS A 30 12.50 7.69 14.01
N GLN A 31 13.42 6.76 14.30
CA GLN A 31 13.95 5.81 13.31
C GLN A 31 12.85 4.86 12.82
N ASP A 32 12.02 4.33 13.72
CA ASP A 32 10.90 3.45 13.37
C ASP A 32 9.90 4.18 12.47
N SER A 33 9.50 5.41 12.83
CA SER A 33 8.58 6.21 12.01
C SER A 33 9.12 6.51 10.62
N LEU A 34 10.41 6.88 10.51
CA LEU A 34 11.06 7.11 9.22
C LEU A 34 11.15 5.82 8.40
N MET A 35 11.44 4.70 9.05
CA MET A 35 11.50 3.40 8.40
C MET A 35 10.14 3.01 7.85
N ASP A 36 9.05 3.17 8.61
CA ASP A 36 7.68 2.86 8.18
C ASP A 36 7.30 3.65 6.93
N GLU A 37 7.60 4.95 6.88
CA GLU A 37 7.36 5.79 5.70
C GLU A 37 8.17 5.31 4.48
N GLN A 38 9.42 4.97 4.67
CA GLN A 38 10.29 4.47 3.60
C GLN A 38 9.83 3.10 3.09
N LEU A 39 9.46 2.17 3.99
CA LEU A 39 8.98 0.84 3.64
C LEU A 39 7.70 0.94 2.79
N ALA A 40 6.74 1.79 3.19
CA ALA A 40 5.52 2.03 2.43
C ALA A 40 5.81 2.60 1.03
N THR A 41 6.71 3.57 0.93
CA THR A 41 7.12 4.18 -0.34
C THR A 41 7.77 3.14 -1.26
N TYR A 42 8.68 2.33 -0.74
CA TYR A 42 9.40 1.33 -1.54
C TYR A 42 8.51 0.16 -1.96
N ALA A 43 7.53 -0.22 -1.13
CA ALA A 43 6.52 -1.21 -1.49
C ALA A 43 5.62 -0.71 -2.62
N ASP A 44 5.19 0.56 -2.58
CA ASP A 44 4.41 1.19 -3.64
C ASP A 44 5.22 1.31 -4.96
N GLU A 45 6.51 1.64 -4.88
CA GLU A 45 7.41 1.62 -6.04
C GLU A 45 7.49 0.23 -6.70
N ALA A 46 7.52 -0.85 -5.90
CA ALA A 46 7.52 -2.22 -6.39
C ALA A 46 6.17 -2.59 -7.01
N PHE A 47 5.08 -2.22 -6.35
CA PHE A 47 3.72 -2.44 -6.84
C PHE A 47 3.49 -1.78 -8.20
N LYS A 48 3.87 -0.51 -8.37
CA LYS A 48 3.78 0.23 -9.64
C LYS A 48 4.57 -0.42 -10.77
N ARG A 49 5.53 -1.30 -10.45
CA ARG A 49 6.33 -2.09 -11.43
C ARG A 49 5.76 -3.49 -11.66
N GLY A 50 4.59 -3.78 -11.13
CA GLY A 50 3.87 -5.03 -11.35
C GLY A 50 4.19 -6.13 -10.33
N VAL A 51 4.87 -5.82 -9.23
CA VAL A 51 5.06 -6.76 -8.11
C VAL A 51 3.80 -6.73 -7.24
N THR A 52 2.88 -7.65 -7.47
CA THR A 52 1.58 -7.69 -6.77
C THR A 52 1.59 -8.58 -5.54
N ASP A 53 2.53 -9.52 -5.43
CA ASP A 53 2.74 -10.36 -4.26
C ASP A 53 3.37 -9.57 -3.11
N ALA A 54 2.78 -9.64 -1.91
CA ALA A 54 3.25 -8.88 -0.74
C ALA A 54 4.68 -9.26 -0.32
N ARG A 55 5.04 -10.55 -0.40
CA ARG A 55 6.41 -11.02 -0.12
C ARG A 55 7.38 -10.53 -1.18
N GLY A 56 6.94 -10.53 -2.44
CA GLY A 56 7.70 -9.96 -3.55
C GLY A 56 7.94 -8.47 -3.35
N GLN A 57 6.95 -7.70 -2.92
CA GLN A 57 7.10 -6.29 -2.56
C GLN A 57 8.12 -6.12 -1.43
N ALA A 58 8.00 -6.89 -0.34
CA ALA A 58 8.94 -6.84 0.78
C ALA A 58 10.37 -7.19 0.35
N MET A 59 10.54 -8.14 -0.56
CA MET A 59 11.86 -8.45 -1.13
C MET A 59 12.40 -7.29 -1.98
N CYS A 60 11.57 -6.63 -2.75
CA CYS A 60 11.92 -5.42 -3.51
C CYS A 60 12.27 -4.24 -2.60
N VAL A 61 11.59 -4.08 -1.46
CA VAL A 61 11.94 -3.10 -0.42
C VAL A 61 13.37 -3.32 0.07
N ASN A 62 13.75 -4.57 0.36
CA ASN A 62 15.14 -4.90 0.72
C ASN A 62 16.13 -4.52 -0.40
N PHE A 63 15.83 -4.82 -1.66
CA PHE A 63 16.68 -4.42 -2.79
C PHE A 63 16.81 -2.90 -2.90
N ARG A 64 15.69 -2.19 -2.74
CA ARG A 64 15.60 -0.74 -2.82
C ARG A 64 16.43 -0.07 -1.71
N HIS A 65 16.30 -0.55 -0.49
CA HIS A 65 17.06 -0.06 0.66
C HIS A 65 18.57 -0.28 0.49
N GLN A 66 18.98 -1.41 -0.07
CA GLN A 66 20.38 -1.78 -0.19
C GLN A 66 21.07 -1.17 -1.41
N GLY A 67 20.41 -1.16 -2.56
CA GLY A 67 21.03 -0.80 -3.85
C GLY A 67 20.29 0.26 -4.64
N GLY A 68 19.32 0.95 -4.03
CA GLY A 68 18.54 2.00 -4.67
C GLY A 68 17.56 1.46 -5.73
N LEU A 69 16.87 2.38 -6.40
CA LEU A 69 15.88 2.05 -7.42
C LEU A 69 16.49 1.31 -8.63
N GLY A 70 17.74 1.60 -8.95
CA GLY A 70 18.47 0.90 -10.02
C GLY A 70 18.63 -0.59 -9.76
N ALA A 71 18.81 -1.01 -8.49
CA ALA A 71 18.88 -2.41 -8.12
C ALA A 71 17.54 -3.13 -8.33
N VAL A 72 16.43 -2.52 -7.90
CA VAL A 72 15.10 -3.05 -8.14
C VAL A 72 14.84 -3.24 -9.64
N THR A 73 15.13 -2.21 -10.45
CA THR A 73 14.94 -2.26 -11.91
C THR A 73 15.75 -3.37 -12.57
N ARG A 74 17.04 -3.52 -12.20
CA ARG A 74 17.89 -4.59 -12.74
C ARG A 74 17.41 -5.98 -12.38
N ILE A 75 17.00 -6.18 -11.12
CA ILE A 75 16.54 -7.49 -10.65
C ILE A 75 15.22 -7.84 -11.31
N LEU A 76 14.27 -6.91 -11.37
CA LEU A 76 12.98 -7.14 -12.04
C LEU A 76 13.16 -7.48 -13.53
N ALA A 77 14.12 -6.85 -14.21
CA ALA A 77 14.42 -7.16 -15.60
C ALA A 77 14.95 -8.59 -15.82
N LYS A 78 15.56 -9.20 -14.81
CA LYS A 78 16.05 -10.58 -14.82
C LYS A 78 15.05 -11.58 -14.22
N THR A 79 13.99 -11.10 -13.59
CA THR A 79 13.04 -11.96 -12.86
C THR A 79 12.00 -12.54 -13.80
N GLN A 80 11.85 -13.86 -13.77
CA GLN A 80 10.75 -14.53 -14.45
C GLN A 80 9.43 -14.15 -13.78
N LYS A 81 8.43 -13.82 -14.58
CA LYS A 81 7.07 -13.56 -14.06
C LYS A 81 6.35 -14.87 -13.69
N PRO A 82 5.48 -14.86 -12.67
CA PRO A 82 5.13 -13.71 -11.84
C PRO A 82 6.29 -13.27 -10.93
N TYR A 83 6.27 -12.02 -10.48
CA TYR A 83 7.26 -11.45 -9.55
C TYR A 83 7.06 -11.95 -8.12
N ALA A 84 7.00 -13.28 -7.96
CA ALA A 84 6.89 -13.93 -6.67
C ALA A 84 8.24 -13.94 -5.92
N LEU A 85 8.20 -14.16 -4.62
CA LEU A 85 9.39 -14.15 -3.75
C LEU A 85 10.50 -15.07 -4.27
N ASP A 86 10.17 -16.30 -4.67
CA ASP A 86 11.17 -17.29 -5.12
C ASP A 86 11.85 -16.83 -6.42
N ASN A 87 11.09 -16.28 -7.38
CA ASN A 87 11.63 -15.79 -8.64
C ASN A 87 12.52 -14.56 -8.43
N LEU A 88 12.13 -13.66 -7.53
CA LEU A 88 12.93 -12.48 -7.15
C LEU A 88 14.21 -12.88 -6.44
N TYR A 89 14.15 -13.87 -5.54
CA TYR A 89 15.32 -14.39 -4.85
C TYR A 89 16.29 -15.05 -5.83
N ALA A 90 15.80 -15.89 -6.75
CA ALA A 90 16.62 -16.50 -7.80
C ALA A 90 17.31 -15.43 -8.68
N ALA A 91 16.55 -14.43 -9.12
CA ALA A 91 17.10 -13.34 -9.94
C ALA A 91 18.18 -12.52 -9.22
N CYS A 92 17.98 -12.21 -7.92
CA CYS A 92 18.98 -11.43 -7.17
C CYS A 92 20.29 -12.19 -6.97
N GLN A 93 20.29 -13.52 -6.95
CA GLN A 93 21.52 -14.33 -6.89
C GLN A 93 22.40 -14.15 -8.13
N THR A 94 21.81 -13.77 -9.26
CA THR A 94 22.52 -13.52 -10.52
C THR A 94 23.02 -12.07 -10.67
N ASP A 95 22.68 -11.17 -9.75
CA ASP A 95 23.08 -9.75 -9.78
C ASP A 95 24.51 -9.58 -9.22
N THR A 96 25.44 -10.43 -9.67
CA THR A 96 26.85 -10.42 -9.26
C THR A 96 27.53 -9.11 -9.67
N GLY A 97 28.46 -8.64 -8.85
CA GLY A 97 29.16 -7.38 -9.07
C GLY A 97 28.42 -6.14 -8.54
N ASN A 98 27.21 -6.29 -8.03
CA ASN A 98 26.41 -5.23 -7.41
C ASN A 98 26.13 -5.53 -5.94
N GLN A 99 25.84 -4.49 -5.14
CA GLN A 99 25.63 -4.61 -3.69
C GLN A 99 24.56 -5.62 -3.32
N VAL A 100 23.51 -5.78 -4.10
CA VAL A 100 22.43 -6.71 -3.79
C VAL A 100 22.85 -8.16 -3.94
N GLY A 101 23.44 -8.53 -5.07
CA GLY A 101 23.82 -9.93 -5.34
C GLY A 101 25.10 -10.38 -4.65
N VAL A 102 25.97 -9.45 -4.26
CA VAL A 102 27.22 -9.75 -3.52
C VAL A 102 26.92 -10.18 -2.08
N TYR A 103 25.94 -9.59 -1.43
CA TYR A 103 25.59 -9.91 -0.02
C TYR A 103 24.62 -11.09 0.05
N LYS A 104 25.06 -12.26 -0.38
CA LYS A 104 24.23 -13.49 -0.45
C LYS A 104 23.61 -13.89 0.86
N ASP A 105 24.33 -13.76 1.97
CA ASP A 105 23.82 -14.13 3.29
C ASP A 105 22.69 -13.21 3.75
N ARG A 106 22.79 -11.91 3.48
CA ARG A 106 21.69 -10.96 3.72
C ARG A 106 20.46 -11.35 2.90
N GLN A 107 20.63 -11.62 1.61
CA GLN A 107 19.50 -11.98 0.74
C GLN A 107 18.84 -13.29 1.19
N ARG A 108 19.66 -14.28 1.57
CA ARG A 108 19.15 -15.54 2.11
C ARG A 108 18.42 -15.35 3.45
N PHE A 109 18.94 -14.53 4.33
CA PHE A 109 18.30 -14.21 5.61
C PHE A 109 16.93 -13.57 5.39
N ILE A 110 16.83 -12.52 4.56
CA ILE A 110 15.58 -11.85 4.25
C ILE A 110 14.59 -12.80 3.58
N TYR A 111 15.04 -13.58 2.60
CA TYR A 111 14.21 -14.58 1.93
C TYR A 111 13.61 -15.59 2.92
N ASN A 112 14.42 -16.15 3.81
CA ASN A 112 13.95 -17.10 4.83
C ASN A 112 13.03 -16.43 5.86
N ALA A 113 13.33 -15.20 6.29
CA ALA A 113 12.46 -14.44 7.17
C ALA A 113 11.10 -14.18 6.54
N LEU A 114 11.05 -13.78 5.26
CA LEU A 114 9.80 -13.60 4.54
C LEU A 114 9.00 -14.89 4.42
N LYS A 115 9.64 -16.03 4.21
CA LYS A 115 8.96 -17.34 4.23
C LYS A 115 8.42 -17.72 5.60
N THR A 116 9.13 -17.36 6.67
CA THR A 116 8.76 -17.74 8.05
C THR A 116 7.68 -16.85 8.62
N TYR A 117 7.83 -15.53 8.48
CA TYR A 117 6.92 -14.54 9.10
C TYR A 117 5.76 -14.13 8.20
N PHE A 118 5.89 -14.37 6.90
CA PHE A 118 4.81 -14.27 5.91
C PHE A 118 4.69 -15.64 5.22
N PRO A 119 4.24 -16.69 5.94
CA PRO A 119 4.06 -18.00 5.32
C PRO A 119 3.19 -17.82 4.09
N GLU A 120 3.42 -18.64 3.08
CA GLU A 120 2.46 -18.75 2.00
C GLU A 120 1.10 -19.00 2.66
N SER A 121 0.23 -18.00 2.61
CA SER A 121 -1.17 -18.39 2.53
C SER A 121 -1.18 -19.41 1.41
N GLU A 122 -1.56 -20.66 1.73
CA GLU A 122 -1.75 -21.70 0.71
C GLU A 122 -2.31 -20.99 -0.51
N ASP A 123 -1.61 -21.07 -1.63
CA ASP A 123 -1.89 -20.29 -2.84
C ASP A 123 -3.28 -20.64 -3.37
N LYS A 124 -4.29 -20.26 -2.62
CA LYS A 124 -5.55 -19.81 -3.12
C LYS A 124 -5.24 -18.42 -3.60
N SER A 125 -4.98 -18.26 -4.90
CA SER A 125 -5.03 -16.99 -5.58
C SER A 125 -6.09 -16.16 -4.86
N MET A 126 -5.66 -15.14 -4.11
CA MET A 126 -6.58 -14.34 -3.29
C MET A 126 -7.71 -13.98 -4.22
N ASN A 127 -8.90 -14.53 -4.00
CA ASN A 127 -9.98 -14.34 -4.95
C ASN A 127 -10.20 -12.82 -5.11
N ALA A 128 -10.76 -12.42 -6.20
CA ALA A 128 -10.90 -11.01 -6.54
C ALA A 128 -11.58 -10.19 -5.43
N ILE A 129 -12.49 -10.84 -4.70
CA ILE A 129 -13.22 -10.25 -3.56
C ILE A 129 -12.29 -10.04 -2.36
N ASP A 130 -11.50 -11.05 -2.00
CA ASP A 130 -10.56 -10.94 -0.87
C ASP A 130 -9.53 -9.84 -1.12
N LYS A 131 -9.07 -9.68 -2.37
CA LYS A 131 -8.16 -8.61 -2.76
C LYS A 131 -8.79 -7.23 -2.57
N LEU A 132 -10.05 -7.05 -2.99
CA LEU A 132 -10.78 -5.80 -2.79
C LEU A 132 -10.93 -5.48 -1.29
N ILE A 133 -11.35 -6.48 -0.51
CA ILE A 133 -11.52 -6.36 0.94
C ILE A 133 -10.19 -5.99 1.61
N GLN A 134 -9.10 -6.62 1.22
CA GLN A 134 -7.78 -6.33 1.79
C GLN A 134 -7.33 -4.90 1.50
N ILE A 135 -7.54 -4.42 0.26
CA ILE A 135 -7.25 -3.03 -0.11
C ILE A 135 -8.06 -2.06 0.74
N ALA A 136 -9.37 -2.30 0.89
CA ALA A 136 -10.22 -1.45 1.72
C ALA A 136 -9.78 -1.46 3.19
N LYS A 137 -9.48 -2.62 3.77
CA LYS A 137 -9.00 -2.75 5.15
C LYS A 137 -7.67 -2.02 5.40
N ASN A 138 -6.79 -2.00 4.41
CA ASN A 138 -5.51 -1.31 4.50
C ASN A 138 -5.70 0.22 4.63
N GLU A 139 -6.85 0.75 4.29
CA GLU A 139 -7.17 2.17 4.42
C GLU A 139 -7.79 2.56 5.77
N ILE A 140 -8.13 1.59 6.60
CA ILE A 140 -8.69 1.87 7.95
C ILE A 140 -7.72 2.78 8.73
N GLY A 141 -8.27 3.86 9.28
CA GLY A 141 -7.53 4.89 10.00
C GLY A 141 -6.97 6.00 9.09
N TYR A 142 -7.27 6.00 7.79
CA TYR A 142 -6.98 7.13 6.93
C TYR A 142 -7.92 8.30 7.28
N LEU A 143 -7.33 9.46 7.57
CA LEU A 143 -8.02 10.71 7.82
C LEU A 143 -7.90 11.61 6.60
N GLU A 144 -8.99 12.22 6.18
CA GLU A 144 -8.96 13.26 5.15
C GLU A 144 -8.07 14.43 5.57
N LYS A 145 -7.64 15.24 4.62
CA LYS A 145 -6.62 16.26 4.85
C LYS A 145 -7.20 17.66 4.80
N ALA A 146 -6.55 18.55 5.56
CA ALA A 146 -6.84 19.97 5.55
C ALA A 146 -6.47 20.66 4.22
N SER A 147 -5.58 20.06 3.44
CA SER A 147 -5.10 20.59 2.16
C SER A 147 -4.54 19.50 1.27
N ASN A 148 -4.19 19.84 0.02
CA ASN A 148 -3.60 18.92 -0.96
C ASN A 148 -2.12 18.56 -0.64
N SER A 149 -1.83 18.34 0.63
CA SER A 149 -0.50 18.01 1.15
C SER A 149 -0.53 16.74 1.99
N GLN A 150 0.54 15.96 1.97
CA GLN A 150 0.72 14.72 2.75
C GLN A 150 -0.41 13.70 2.55
N LEU A 151 -0.97 13.62 1.34
CA LEU A 151 -2.12 12.78 1.01
C LEU A 151 -1.86 11.28 1.22
N ASP A 152 -0.62 10.83 1.17
CA ASP A 152 -0.28 9.41 1.35
C ASP A 152 -0.12 9.00 2.83
N SER A 153 0.08 9.94 3.74
CA SER A 153 0.09 9.67 5.17
C SER A 153 -1.33 9.39 5.68
N LYS A 154 -1.49 8.41 6.54
CA LYS A 154 -2.82 8.13 7.12
C LYS A 154 -3.33 9.26 8.03
N THR A 155 -2.45 9.90 8.80
CA THR A 155 -2.84 10.81 9.87
C THR A 155 -2.27 12.22 9.76
N ALA A 156 -1.16 12.40 9.03
CA ALA A 156 -0.56 13.73 8.88
C ALA A 156 -1.49 14.67 8.09
N ASN A 157 -1.42 15.96 8.40
CA ASN A 157 -2.25 17.02 7.79
C ASN A 157 -3.77 16.70 7.85
N ALA A 158 -4.23 16.00 8.90
CA ALA A 158 -5.64 15.70 9.09
C ALA A 158 -6.47 16.99 9.18
N GLY A 159 -7.68 16.95 8.61
CA GLY A 159 -8.63 18.06 8.61
C GLY A 159 -9.93 17.65 7.94
N GLU A 160 -10.91 18.55 7.88
CA GLU A 160 -12.26 18.29 7.40
C GLU A 160 -12.52 18.90 6.01
N ASN A 161 -11.48 19.01 5.17
CA ASN A 161 -11.58 19.72 3.88
C ASN A 161 -11.65 18.74 2.68
N ASN A 162 -11.91 17.45 2.91
CA ASN A 162 -12.10 16.44 1.87
C ASN A 162 -10.93 16.27 0.89
N TYR A 163 -9.70 16.70 1.24
CA TYR A 163 -8.54 16.38 0.44
C TYR A 163 -8.09 14.96 0.71
N THR A 164 -7.99 14.14 -0.35
CA THR A 164 -7.63 12.73 -0.23
C THR A 164 -6.73 12.25 -1.35
N LYS A 165 -5.94 11.20 -1.08
CA LYS A 165 -5.22 10.49 -2.15
C LYS A 165 -6.18 9.82 -3.15
N TYR A 166 -7.40 9.48 -2.74
CA TYR A 166 -8.40 8.88 -3.60
C TYR A 166 -8.77 9.82 -4.74
N TRP A 167 -9.11 11.07 -4.43
CA TRP A 167 -9.35 12.11 -5.44
C TRP A 167 -8.12 12.39 -6.30
N ARG A 168 -6.94 12.53 -5.67
CA ARG A 168 -5.70 12.75 -6.41
C ARG A 168 -5.48 11.70 -7.49
N ASP A 169 -5.72 10.42 -7.18
CA ASP A 169 -5.38 9.30 -8.06
C ASP A 169 -6.43 9.08 -9.16
N ILE A 170 -7.69 9.48 -8.96
CA ILE A 170 -8.78 9.20 -9.90
C ILE A 170 -9.39 10.43 -10.57
N LYS A 171 -9.51 11.54 -9.87
CA LYS A 171 -10.07 12.79 -10.38
C LYS A 171 -9.60 14.00 -9.56
N PRO A 172 -8.39 14.50 -9.80
CA PRO A 172 -7.78 15.56 -8.98
C PRO A 172 -8.61 16.85 -8.89
N ASP A 173 -9.39 17.17 -9.92
CA ASP A 173 -10.27 18.34 -9.97
C ASP A 173 -11.40 18.30 -8.93
N TYR A 174 -11.64 17.14 -8.30
CA TYR A 174 -12.67 16.94 -7.27
C TYR A 174 -12.12 16.98 -5.84
N GLN A 175 -10.86 17.35 -5.63
CA GLN A 175 -10.35 17.58 -4.29
C GLN A 175 -11.23 18.59 -3.54
N GLY A 176 -11.53 18.30 -2.29
CA GLY A 176 -12.46 19.09 -1.50
C GLY A 176 -13.93 18.66 -1.57
N GLN A 177 -14.26 17.66 -2.40
CA GLN A 177 -15.61 17.09 -2.48
C GLN A 177 -15.74 15.82 -1.60
N PRO A 178 -16.96 15.46 -1.16
CA PRO A 178 -17.20 14.20 -0.44
C PRO A 178 -16.60 13.01 -1.20
N TRP A 179 -15.83 12.17 -0.52
CA TRP A 179 -14.95 11.20 -1.15
C TRP A 179 -15.35 9.71 -0.97
N CYS A 180 -16.50 9.41 -0.35
CA CYS A 180 -16.94 8.03 -0.15
C CYS A 180 -17.03 7.22 -1.47
N ALA A 181 -17.63 7.81 -2.49
CA ALA A 181 -17.73 7.18 -3.81
C ALA A 181 -16.37 7.10 -4.54
N ALA A 182 -15.53 8.14 -4.37
CA ALA A 182 -14.16 8.13 -4.87
C ALA A 182 -13.33 7.01 -4.26
N PHE A 183 -13.49 6.74 -2.97
CA PHE A 183 -12.85 5.62 -2.28
C PHE A 183 -13.22 4.27 -2.93
N ILE A 184 -14.48 4.04 -3.28
CA ILE A 184 -14.91 2.84 -3.99
C ILE A 184 -14.18 2.72 -5.33
N SER A 185 -14.19 3.78 -6.15
CA SER A 185 -13.48 3.80 -7.44
C SER A 185 -11.99 3.50 -7.27
N TRP A 186 -11.36 4.10 -6.28
CA TRP A 186 -9.94 3.90 -5.98
C TRP A 186 -9.65 2.45 -5.57
N CYS A 187 -10.43 1.88 -4.66
CA CYS A 187 -10.28 0.49 -4.23
C CYS A 187 -10.45 -0.49 -5.40
N MET A 188 -11.47 -0.27 -6.24
CA MET A 188 -11.71 -1.08 -7.44
C MET A 188 -10.55 -0.99 -8.44
N MET A 189 -10.03 0.21 -8.67
CA MET A 189 -8.86 0.42 -9.54
C MET A 189 -7.61 -0.29 -8.98
N LYS A 190 -7.36 -0.20 -7.68
CA LYS A 190 -6.21 -0.86 -7.04
C LYS A 190 -6.36 -2.39 -7.03
N ALA A 191 -7.58 -2.90 -6.87
CA ALA A 191 -7.85 -4.35 -6.85
C ALA A 191 -7.73 -5.00 -8.24
N PHE A 192 -8.31 -4.37 -9.26
CA PHE A 192 -8.58 -5.00 -10.55
C PHE A 192 -7.89 -4.33 -11.75
N GLY A 193 -7.24 -3.18 -11.53
CA GLY A 193 -6.75 -2.33 -12.61
C GLY A 193 -7.87 -1.46 -13.21
N LEU A 194 -7.46 -0.38 -13.89
CA LEU A 194 -8.37 0.67 -14.36
C LEU A 194 -9.44 0.14 -15.31
N ASP A 195 -9.05 -0.65 -16.32
CA ASP A 195 -9.97 -1.10 -17.36
C ASP A 195 -11.04 -2.07 -16.81
N THR A 196 -10.64 -2.94 -15.89
CA THR A 196 -11.57 -3.85 -15.21
C THR A 196 -12.50 -3.09 -14.27
N ALA A 197 -11.96 -2.14 -13.49
CA ALA A 197 -12.76 -1.30 -12.61
C ALA A 197 -13.83 -0.51 -13.37
N LYS A 198 -13.48 0.08 -14.51
CA LYS A 198 -14.45 0.77 -15.41
C LYS A 198 -15.58 -0.16 -15.86
N LYS A 199 -15.25 -1.38 -16.24
CA LYS A 199 -16.25 -2.38 -16.68
C LYS A 199 -17.16 -2.79 -15.54
N LEU A 200 -16.60 -3.08 -14.36
CA LEU A 200 -17.35 -3.54 -13.21
C LEU A 200 -18.26 -2.45 -12.64
N LEU A 201 -17.79 -1.21 -12.56
CA LEU A 201 -18.56 -0.07 -12.05
C LEU A 201 -19.57 0.49 -13.06
N LYS A 202 -19.51 0.12 -14.36
CA LYS A 202 -20.36 0.61 -15.45
C LYS A 202 -20.32 2.12 -15.67
N HIS A 203 -19.74 2.87 -14.73
CA HIS A 203 -19.53 4.31 -14.78
C HIS A 203 -18.17 4.65 -14.14
N TRP A 204 -17.40 5.55 -14.75
CA TRP A 204 -16.07 5.89 -14.25
C TRP A 204 -15.77 7.39 -14.37
N PRO A 205 -15.19 7.96 -13.30
CA PRO A 205 -15.16 7.39 -11.97
C PRO A 205 -16.54 7.41 -11.31
N TYR A 206 -16.81 6.50 -10.38
CA TYR A 206 -17.95 6.59 -9.50
C TYR A 206 -17.70 7.70 -8.47
N VAL A 207 -18.50 8.73 -8.48
CA VAL A 207 -18.30 9.95 -7.68
C VAL A 207 -19.55 10.39 -6.94
N TYR A 208 -20.71 9.79 -7.23
CA TYR A 208 -21.99 10.17 -6.68
C TYR A 208 -22.86 8.94 -6.38
N CYS A 209 -23.28 8.78 -5.11
CA CYS A 209 -23.98 7.59 -4.64
C CYS A 209 -25.27 7.24 -5.41
N PRO A 210 -26.16 8.18 -5.74
CA PRO A 210 -27.36 7.88 -6.53
C PRO A 210 -27.04 7.25 -7.90
N THR A 211 -26.02 7.69 -8.60
CA THR A 211 -25.62 7.12 -9.91
C THR A 211 -25.34 5.61 -9.81
N MET A 212 -24.72 5.15 -8.74
CA MET A 212 -24.48 3.72 -8.54
C MET A 212 -25.79 2.98 -8.31
N ALA A 213 -26.71 3.54 -7.51
CA ALA A 213 -28.01 2.94 -7.26
C ALA A 213 -28.84 2.78 -8.54
N ASP A 214 -28.75 3.72 -9.48
CA ASP A 214 -29.46 3.68 -10.76
C ASP A 214 -28.87 2.65 -11.74
N LEU A 215 -27.55 2.39 -11.64
CA LEU A 215 -26.86 1.49 -12.58
C LEU A 215 -26.98 0.01 -12.22
N PHE A 216 -27.32 -0.32 -10.97
CA PHE A 216 -27.30 -1.69 -10.45
C PHE A 216 -28.63 -2.07 -9.81
N THR A 217 -28.98 -3.35 -9.92
CA THR A 217 -30.04 -3.92 -9.13
C THR A 217 -29.56 -4.10 -7.68
N LEU A 218 -30.19 -3.39 -6.77
CA LEU A 218 -29.86 -3.47 -5.36
C LEU A 218 -30.48 -4.72 -4.71
N ASN A 219 -29.78 -5.31 -3.76
CA ASN A 219 -30.30 -6.41 -2.94
C ASN A 219 -30.17 -6.09 -1.44
N SER A 220 -30.95 -6.76 -0.61
CA SER A 220 -30.97 -6.56 0.84
C SER A 220 -30.10 -7.56 1.63
N ASN A 221 -29.43 -8.48 0.93
CA ASN A 221 -28.60 -9.52 1.55
C ASN A 221 -27.12 -9.27 1.23
N PRO A 222 -26.42 -8.40 1.96
CA PRO A 222 -25.04 -8.05 1.66
C PRO A 222 -24.11 -9.24 1.88
N LYS A 223 -23.10 -9.35 1.05
CA LYS A 223 -21.99 -10.29 1.17
C LYS A 223 -20.67 -9.54 1.28
N ALA A 224 -19.67 -10.19 1.85
CA ALA A 224 -18.33 -9.62 1.85
C ALA A 224 -17.85 -9.36 0.41
N GLY A 225 -17.33 -8.15 0.17
CA GLY A 225 -16.95 -7.65 -1.14
C GLY A 225 -18.02 -6.83 -1.87
N ASP A 226 -19.26 -6.84 -1.40
CA ASP A 226 -20.31 -6.00 -1.96
C ASP A 226 -20.05 -4.51 -1.68
N ILE A 227 -20.48 -3.67 -2.61
CA ILE A 227 -20.57 -2.23 -2.40
C ILE A 227 -21.95 -1.96 -1.78
N VAL A 228 -21.96 -1.43 -0.58
CA VAL A 228 -23.21 -1.01 0.07
C VAL A 228 -23.47 0.47 -0.15
N ILE A 229 -24.71 0.83 -0.36
CA ILE A 229 -25.16 2.21 -0.51
C ILE A 229 -26.17 2.49 0.61
N PHE A 230 -25.84 3.46 1.44
CA PHE A 230 -26.69 3.84 2.58
C PHE A 230 -27.70 4.90 2.16
N LYS A 231 -28.94 4.68 2.60
CA LYS A 231 -30.04 5.60 2.37
C LYS A 231 -30.39 6.34 3.65
N HIS A 232 -30.42 7.66 3.60
CA HIS A 232 -30.83 8.52 4.70
C HIS A 232 -31.92 9.48 4.21
N ASN A 233 -33.03 9.57 4.92
CA ASN A 233 -34.19 10.40 4.57
C ASN A 233 -34.67 10.22 3.11
N GLY A 234 -34.59 9.00 2.61
CA GLY A 234 -35.04 8.70 1.23
C GLY A 234 -33.97 8.86 0.16
N GLU A 235 -32.81 9.44 0.46
CA GLU A 235 -31.73 9.69 -0.50
C GLU A 235 -30.50 8.80 -0.24
N PHE A 236 -29.78 8.44 -1.30
CA PHE A 236 -28.52 7.70 -1.20
C PHE A 236 -27.38 8.68 -0.92
N THR A 237 -26.86 8.66 0.31
CA THR A 237 -25.93 9.68 0.80
C THR A 237 -24.52 9.17 1.07
N HIS A 238 -24.35 7.86 1.23
CA HIS A 238 -23.06 7.27 1.58
C HIS A 238 -22.88 5.89 0.97
N THR A 239 -21.62 5.45 0.83
CA THR A 239 -21.27 4.13 0.30
C THR A 239 -20.02 3.59 0.98
N GLY A 240 -19.87 2.26 0.98
CA GLY A 240 -18.72 1.56 1.56
C GLY A 240 -18.55 0.18 0.95
N ILE A 241 -17.47 -0.50 1.30
CA ILE A 241 -17.21 -1.89 0.92
C ILE A 241 -17.49 -2.79 2.11
N VAL A 242 -18.34 -3.81 1.94
CA VAL A 242 -18.61 -4.80 2.98
C VAL A 242 -17.39 -5.69 3.15
N ILE A 243 -16.81 -5.68 4.35
CA ILE A 243 -15.61 -6.46 4.66
C ILE A 243 -15.89 -7.73 5.47
N LYS A 244 -17.07 -7.82 6.07
CA LYS A 244 -17.50 -8.98 6.87
C LYS A 244 -19.01 -8.96 7.02
N VAL A 245 -19.63 -10.14 7.04
CA VAL A 245 -21.02 -10.36 7.42
C VAL A 245 -21.07 -11.42 8.52
N SER A 246 -21.93 -11.23 9.53
CA SER A 246 -22.16 -12.23 10.59
C SER A 246 -23.57 -12.05 11.15
N GLY A 247 -24.44 -13.04 10.91
CA GLY A 247 -25.88 -12.93 11.21
C GLY A 247 -26.48 -11.73 10.50
N ASP A 248 -27.23 -10.91 11.22
CA ASP A 248 -27.90 -9.71 10.70
C ASP A 248 -26.99 -8.46 10.64
N ARG A 249 -25.70 -8.62 10.90
CA ARG A 249 -24.75 -7.50 10.93
C ARG A 249 -23.72 -7.62 9.83
N PHE A 250 -23.33 -6.49 9.29
CA PHE A 250 -22.18 -6.38 8.40
C PHE A 250 -21.29 -5.21 8.80
N TRP A 251 -20.02 -5.29 8.43
CA TRP A 251 -19.01 -4.27 8.68
C TRP A 251 -18.53 -3.73 7.35
N THR A 252 -18.30 -2.45 7.29
CA THR A 252 -17.84 -1.74 6.10
C THR A 252 -16.58 -0.93 6.36
N VAL A 253 -15.87 -0.64 5.31
CA VAL A 253 -14.89 0.44 5.21
C VAL A 253 -15.41 1.45 4.20
#